data_b367325ca89104ddf97655cbad9d6684
#
_entry.id   b367325ca89104ddf97655cbad9d6684
#
_cell.length_a   1.000
_cell.length_b   1.000
_cell.length_c   1.000
_cell.angle_alpha   90.00
_cell.angle_beta   90.00
_cell.angle_gamma   90.00
#
_symmetry.space_group_name_H-M   'P 1'
#
loop_
_entity.id
_entity.type
_entity.pdbx_description
1 polymer ?
#
loop_
_entity_poly.entity_id
_entity_poly.type
_entity_poly.pdbx_seq_one_letter_code
_entity_poly.pdbx_strand_id
1 'polypeptide(L)'
;MRAIITVMGNDRTGIIAKVSGVLADIDVNILDITQTTMQGIFTMVMLVDISKCSVEFEAFAGILEQAGRDIGVVISAWHEDIFNSMHKI
;
A
#
# COMPACT_ATOMS: atom_id res chain seq x y z
N MET A 1 -12.39 1.09 9.58
CA MET A 1 -10.97 1.34 9.89
C MET A 1 -10.19 1.55 8.60
N ARG A 2 -9.33 2.55 8.59
CA ARG A 2 -8.58 2.90 7.39
C ARG A 2 -7.08 2.74 7.61
N ALA A 3 -6.37 2.46 6.53
CA ALA A 3 -4.92 2.34 6.53
C ALA A 3 -4.34 3.10 5.35
N ILE A 4 -3.08 3.46 5.46
CA ILE A 4 -2.33 4.10 4.38
C ILE A 4 -1.29 3.10 3.89
N ILE A 5 -1.22 2.91 2.59
CA ILE A 5 -0.20 2.06 1.97
C ILE A 5 0.71 2.96 1.14
N THR A 6 2.01 2.82 1.33
CA THR A 6 3.01 3.53 0.52
C THR A 6 3.79 2.52 -0.31
N VAL A 7 3.98 2.84 -1.58
CA VAL A 7 4.75 2.01 -2.52
C VAL A 7 5.81 2.89 -3.15
N MET A 8 7.06 2.43 -3.14
CA MET A 8 8.17 3.23 -3.65
C MET A 8 9.20 2.32 -4.32
N GLY A 9 9.68 2.70 -5.49
CA GLY A 9 10.71 1.95 -6.18
C GLY A 9 10.90 2.44 -7.61
N ASN A 10 11.67 1.68 -8.37
CA ASN A 10 11.85 1.97 -9.78
C ASN A 10 10.54 1.69 -10.52
N ASP A 11 10.17 2.61 -11.41
CA ASP A 11 8.96 2.44 -12.19
C ASP A 11 9.07 1.19 -13.08
N ARG A 12 8.06 0.33 -13.01
CA ARG A 12 7.97 -0.84 -13.87
C ARG A 12 6.52 -1.22 -14.10
N THR A 13 6.30 -1.86 -15.23
CA THR A 13 4.96 -2.30 -15.63
C THR A 13 4.37 -3.26 -14.61
N GLY A 14 3.11 -3.07 -14.26
CA GLY A 14 2.38 -4.02 -13.45
C GLY A 14 2.39 -3.79 -11.94
N ILE A 15 3.07 -2.74 -11.46
CA ILE A 15 3.08 -2.44 -10.02
C ILE A 15 1.66 -2.29 -9.48
N ILE A 16 0.86 -1.43 -10.12
CA ILE A 16 -0.51 -1.15 -9.67
C ILE A 16 -1.36 -2.42 -9.74
N ALA A 17 -1.24 -3.18 -10.81
CA ALA A 17 -1.99 -4.42 -10.98
C ALA A 17 -1.65 -5.43 -9.89
N LYS A 18 -0.35 -5.58 -9.55
CA LYS A 18 0.07 -6.50 -8.51
C LYS A 18 -0.46 -6.10 -7.14
N VAL A 19 -0.31 -4.83 -6.78
CA VAL A 19 -0.76 -4.33 -5.48
C VAL A 19 -2.28 -4.41 -5.37
N SER A 20 -3.00 -3.99 -6.40
CA SER A 20 -4.47 -4.06 -6.42
C SER A 20 -4.97 -5.50 -6.30
N GLY A 21 -4.31 -6.44 -6.98
CA GLY A 21 -4.67 -7.85 -6.92
C GLY A 21 -4.49 -8.43 -5.53
N VAL A 22 -3.37 -8.10 -4.87
CA VAL A 22 -3.11 -8.54 -3.49
C VAL A 22 -4.20 -8.00 -2.55
N LEU A 23 -4.56 -6.73 -2.68
CA LEU A 23 -5.58 -6.13 -1.84
C LEU A 23 -6.95 -6.76 -2.08
N ALA A 24 -7.30 -7.03 -3.33
CA ALA A 24 -8.56 -7.69 -3.66
C ALA A 24 -8.64 -9.10 -3.03
N ASP A 25 -7.53 -9.83 -3.03
CA ASP A 25 -7.49 -11.20 -2.50
C ASP A 25 -7.75 -11.25 -1.00
N ILE A 26 -7.51 -10.18 -0.27
CA ILE A 26 -7.72 -10.12 1.18
C ILE A 26 -8.86 -9.17 1.57
N ASP A 27 -9.72 -8.84 0.61
CA ASP A 27 -10.94 -8.05 0.82
C ASP A 27 -10.70 -6.66 1.37
N VAL A 28 -9.69 -5.99 0.86
CA VAL A 28 -9.39 -4.60 1.17
C VAL A 28 -9.95 -3.70 0.09
N ASN A 29 -10.67 -2.67 0.49
CA ASN A 29 -11.27 -1.71 -0.44
C ASN A 29 -10.39 -0.47 -0.60
N ILE A 30 -10.05 -0.14 -1.83
CA ILE A 30 -9.26 1.05 -2.13
C ILE A 30 -10.18 2.26 -2.19
N LEU A 31 -9.91 3.27 -1.36
CA LEU A 31 -10.72 4.48 -1.29
C LEU A 31 -10.14 5.60 -2.15
N ASP A 32 -8.82 5.70 -2.22
CA ASP A 32 -8.15 6.76 -2.97
C ASP A 32 -6.73 6.34 -3.29
N ILE A 33 -6.18 6.86 -4.39
CA ILE A 33 -4.82 6.59 -4.83
C ILE A 33 -4.21 7.89 -5.34
N THR A 34 -2.98 8.18 -4.91
CA THR A 34 -2.16 9.24 -5.49
C THR A 34 -0.84 8.64 -5.91
N GLN A 35 -0.39 8.94 -7.12
CA GLN A 35 0.87 8.41 -7.62
C GLN A 35 1.66 9.48 -8.35
N THR A 36 2.97 9.35 -8.30
CA THR A 36 3.90 10.27 -8.96
C THR A 36 5.10 9.47 -9.44
N THR A 37 5.55 9.77 -10.65
CA THR A 37 6.81 9.23 -11.17
C THR A 37 7.76 10.39 -11.41
N MET A 38 8.95 10.31 -10.85
CA MET A 38 9.94 11.36 -10.96
C MET A 38 11.29 10.73 -11.26
N GLN A 39 11.85 11.01 -12.45
CA GLN A 39 13.14 10.49 -12.88
C GLN A 39 13.27 8.96 -12.70
N GLY A 40 12.20 8.23 -13.09
CA GLY A 40 12.18 6.77 -13.00
C GLY A 40 11.83 6.21 -11.63
N ILE A 41 11.63 7.06 -10.62
CA ILE A 41 11.21 6.64 -9.29
C ILE A 41 9.69 6.76 -9.20
N PHE A 42 9.03 5.63 -8.93
CA PHE A 42 7.58 5.56 -8.75
C PHE A 42 7.26 5.67 -7.27
N THR A 43 6.30 6.53 -6.93
CA THR A 43 5.80 6.66 -5.57
C THR A 43 4.28 6.64 -5.62
N MET A 44 3.66 5.81 -4.79
CA MET A 44 2.22 5.70 -4.72
C MET A 44 1.77 5.68 -3.27
N VAL A 45 0.72 6.43 -2.97
CA VAL A 45 0.08 6.44 -1.65
C VAL A 45 -1.37 6.04 -1.86
N MET A 46 -1.83 5.05 -1.10
CA MET A 46 -3.19 4.55 -1.19
C MET A 46 -3.87 4.67 0.16
N LEU A 47 -5.09 5.18 0.15
CA LEU A 47 -5.97 5.14 1.31
C LEU A 47 -6.91 3.96 1.12
N VAL A 48 -6.95 3.06 2.08
CA VAL A 48 -7.75 1.84 1.99
C VAL A 48 -8.62 1.65 3.23
N ASP A 49 -9.74 0.95 3.05
CA ASP A 49 -10.59 0.52 4.15
C ASP A 49 -10.32 -0.96 4.42
N ILE A 50 -9.87 -1.26 5.63
CA ILE A 50 -9.52 -2.61 6.04
C ILE A 50 -10.56 -3.22 6.97
N SER A 51 -11.75 -2.62 7.08
CA SER A 51 -12.81 -3.10 7.97
C SER A 51 -13.25 -4.54 7.65
N LYS A 52 -13.18 -4.93 6.39
CA LYS A 52 -13.57 -6.26 5.93
C LYS A 52 -12.39 -7.13 5.54
N CYS A 53 -11.17 -6.68 5.87
CA CYS A 53 -9.96 -7.42 5.55
C CYS A 53 -10.00 -8.79 6.21
N SER A 54 -9.64 -9.82 5.45
CA SER A 54 -9.73 -11.21 5.91
C SER A 54 -8.60 -11.62 6.86
N VAL A 55 -7.62 -10.76 7.08
CA VAL A 55 -6.48 -11.02 7.95
C VAL A 55 -6.26 -9.87 8.93
N GLU A 56 -5.51 -10.11 9.99
CA GLU A 56 -5.14 -9.09 10.97
C GLU A 56 -4.16 -8.09 10.34
N PHE A 57 -4.05 -6.90 10.94
CA PHE A 57 -3.21 -5.83 10.40
C PHE A 57 -1.76 -6.25 10.21
N GLU A 58 -1.18 -6.98 11.16
CA GLU A 58 0.21 -7.43 11.03
C GLU A 58 0.40 -8.35 9.85
N ALA A 59 -0.55 -9.28 9.63
CA ALA A 59 -0.52 -10.15 8.48
C ALA A 59 -0.72 -9.37 7.18
N PHE A 60 -1.63 -8.41 7.19
CA PHE A 60 -1.87 -7.51 6.08
C PHE A 60 -0.58 -6.77 5.67
N ALA A 61 0.10 -6.17 6.64
CA ALA A 61 1.36 -5.46 6.37
C ALA A 61 2.42 -6.42 5.82
N GLY A 62 2.54 -7.61 6.38
CA GLY A 62 3.50 -8.62 5.93
C GLY A 62 3.25 -9.09 4.50
N ILE A 63 1.98 -9.30 4.14
CA ILE A 63 1.58 -9.68 2.78
C ILE A 63 2.02 -8.61 1.78
N LEU A 64 1.79 -7.34 2.11
CA LEU A 64 2.17 -6.23 1.23
C LEU A 64 3.68 -6.09 1.13
N GLU A 65 4.40 -6.21 2.23
CA GLU A 65 5.86 -6.16 2.21
C GLU A 65 6.44 -7.27 1.33
N GLN A 66 5.88 -8.47 1.43
CA GLN A 66 6.33 -9.60 0.60
C GLN A 66 6.01 -9.35 -0.88
N ALA A 67 4.82 -8.82 -1.18
CA ALA A 67 4.46 -8.48 -2.55
C ALA A 67 5.45 -7.47 -3.14
N GLY A 68 5.88 -6.51 -2.32
CA GLY A 68 6.90 -5.54 -2.74
C GLY A 68 8.22 -6.19 -3.07
N ARG A 69 8.68 -7.11 -2.22
CA ARG A 69 9.92 -7.86 -2.49
C ARG A 69 9.82 -8.66 -3.78
N ASP A 70 8.65 -9.24 -4.05
CA ASP A 70 8.44 -10.06 -5.25
C ASP A 70 8.58 -9.25 -6.53
N ILE A 71 8.23 -7.98 -6.51
CA ILE A 71 8.28 -7.12 -7.70
C ILE A 71 9.37 -6.03 -7.62
N GLY A 72 10.17 -6.04 -6.58
CA GLY A 72 11.31 -5.15 -6.47
C GLY A 72 10.99 -3.72 -6.04
N VAL A 73 9.92 -3.52 -5.27
CA VAL A 73 9.58 -2.22 -4.69
C VAL A 73 9.43 -2.36 -3.18
N VAL A 74 9.42 -1.23 -2.47
CA VAL A 74 9.21 -1.20 -1.03
C VAL A 74 7.75 -0.81 -0.78
N ILE A 75 7.00 -1.69 -0.11
CA ILE A 75 5.61 -1.41 0.26
C ILE A 75 5.54 -1.39 1.78
N SER A 76 4.94 -0.34 2.32
CA SER A 76 4.72 -0.18 3.75
C SER A 76 3.24 0.09 4.01
N ALA A 77 2.75 -0.40 5.14
CA ALA A 77 1.37 -0.19 5.54
C ALA A 77 1.32 0.44 6.93
N TRP A 78 0.42 1.40 7.10
CA TRP A 78 0.29 2.18 8.33
C TRP A 78 -1.17 2.31 8.70
N HIS A 79 -1.50 2.21 9.97
CA HIS A 79 -2.80 2.67 10.44
C HIS A 79 -2.93 4.16 10.18
N GLU A 80 -4.11 4.61 9.79
CA GLU A 80 -4.35 6.03 9.53
C GLU A 80 -3.97 6.90 10.71
N ASP A 81 -4.31 6.48 11.92
CA ASP A 81 -4.01 7.26 13.13
C ASP A 81 -2.52 7.47 13.33
N ILE A 82 -1.72 6.42 13.10
CA ILE A 82 -0.27 6.49 13.23
C ILE A 82 0.30 7.40 12.16
N PHE A 83 -0.16 7.25 10.94
CA PHE A 83 0.29 8.06 9.81
C PHE A 83 0.01 9.55 10.06
N ASN A 84 -1.18 9.87 10.52
CA ASN A 84 -1.57 11.25 10.84
C ASN A 84 -0.71 11.83 11.97
N SER A 85 -0.37 11.04 12.98
CA SER A 85 0.50 11.48 14.06
C SER A 85 1.90 11.83 13.57
N MET A 86 2.42 11.09 12.61
CA MET A 86 3.75 11.33 12.05
C MET A 86 3.81 12.58 11.19
N HIS A 87 2.69 13.00 10.62
CA HIS A 87 2.60 14.16 9.74
C HIS A 87 1.98 15.38 10.40
N LYS A 88 1.78 15.33 11.71
CA LYS A 88 1.21 16.42 12.47
C LYS A 88 2.28 17.47 12.74
N ILE A 89 1.95 18.70 12.45
CA ILE A 89 2.85 19.84 12.67
C ILE A 89 2.44 20.55 13.97
#